data_64dd8cdf3deec8e695b688fc08067312
#
_entry.id   64dd8cdf3deec8e695b688fc08067312
#
_cell.length_a   1.000
_cell.length_b   1.000
_cell.length_c   1.000
_cell.angle_alpha   90.00
_cell.angle_beta   90.00
_cell.angle_gamma   90.00
#
_symmetry.space_group_name_H-M   'P 1'
#
loop_
_entity.id
_entity.type
_entity.pdbx_description
1 polymer ?
#
loop_
_entity_poly.entity_id
_entity_poly.type
_entity_poly.pdbx_seq_one_letter_code
_entity_poly.pdbx_strand_id
1 'polypeptide(L)'
;MTSLDAIFAPNAIAVIGASTTPGKVGYDIFANILKGGYKGTLFPVNPAAKAILSMRAYPTIGEIPDAVDLSIIVLPTGATLKAVEESVKKGVKGMVIVSAGFREVGKKGLEVENRIVSICREAGVRVVGPNCLGVINPLPGVSMNASFSARMPSPGNISFISQSGALCAAVLDFAADRGFGFSKFISIGNKADVDEIDLLQYLHDDADTAVIMIYLEELRKGEEFISMARQVTSGSRPTPVLVVKSGRTSAGALAAASHTGALAGTEAVYDAIFNQSGIIRAESVNELFDFANAFAYKQESPLGKIRRKLPTGKRVAIVTNAGGPGILATDMTVSADLELARFSEETIENLGRQLPSTANIRNPVDIIGDASQDRYENALWTVIKDEGVDGALVILTPQSMTNALGTAEAIVRVARGTHKPIICCFMGVIDVSPGVKYLQKHGYPVYQFPENAAKAMGALYRYTGWLNRIELPESPVAHDRARAAAIISDCLAAGKTHLGEIEGNDILKCYGFDVLPVRLAGSEDEAASIAEKIGYPVVMKIVSAQILHKTDAGGVVLGLKSEREVRQAFREIVKRA
;
A
#
# COMPACT_ATOMS: atom_id res chain seq x y z
N MET A 1 26.05 0.09 -6.99
CA MET A 1 24.94 1.07 -6.99
C MET A 1 23.80 0.46 -7.76
N THR A 2 22.63 0.38 -7.16
CA THR A 2 21.42 0.01 -7.90
C THR A 2 21.08 1.10 -8.91
N SER A 3 20.32 0.80 -9.95
CA SER A 3 19.98 1.79 -10.99
C SER A 3 19.19 3.02 -10.46
N LEU A 4 18.61 2.95 -9.25
CA LEU A 4 17.84 4.03 -8.63
C LEU A 4 18.66 4.88 -7.63
N ASP A 5 19.86 4.48 -7.24
CA ASP A 5 20.71 5.29 -6.36
C ASP A 5 21.03 6.66 -6.95
N ALA A 6 21.18 6.73 -8.28
CA ALA A 6 21.38 7.98 -8.98
C ALA A 6 20.21 8.97 -8.85
N ILE A 7 19.01 8.48 -8.52
CA ILE A 7 17.83 9.33 -8.28
C ILE A 7 17.74 9.72 -6.80
N PHE A 8 17.99 8.79 -5.89
CA PHE A 8 17.73 9.00 -4.46
C PHE A 8 18.95 9.41 -3.64
N ALA A 9 20.17 9.18 -4.14
CA ALA A 9 21.43 9.55 -3.50
C ALA A 9 22.49 9.99 -4.55
N PRO A 10 22.17 10.95 -5.44
CA PRO A 10 23.11 11.44 -6.44
C PRO A 10 24.26 12.19 -5.78
N ASN A 11 25.43 12.24 -6.43
CA ASN A 11 26.55 13.11 -6.04
C ASN A 11 26.48 14.46 -6.75
N ALA A 12 25.85 14.51 -7.94
CA ALA A 12 25.72 15.72 -8.72
C ALA A 12 24.34 15.82 -9.41
N ILE A 13 23.70 16.97 -9.25
CA ILE A 13 22.34 17.25 -9.77
C ILE A 13 22.39 18.43 -10.74
N ALA A 14 21.76 18.31 -11.91
CA ALA A 14 21.43 19.41 -12.79
C ALA A 14 19.94 19.70 -12.78
N VAL A 15 19.54 20.95 -12.50
CA VAL A 15 18.14 21.41 -12.60
C VAL A 15 17.95 22.12 -13.92
N ILE A 16 17.31 21.44 -14.89
CA ILE A 16 17.07 21.95 -16.24
C ILE A 16 15.74 22.72 -16.26
N GLY A 17 15.80 24.01 -16.54
CA GLY A 17 14.68 24.92 -16.38
C GLY A 17 14.68 25.62 -15.02
N ALA A 18 15.81 25.63 -14.32
CA ALA A 18 15.99 26.44 -13.11
C ALA A 18 15.67 27.93 -13.43
N SER A 19 15.00 28.62 -12.51
CA SER A 19 14.51 29.99 -12.73
C SER A 19 15.12 30.99 -11.75
N THR A 20 15.26 32.26 -12.20
CA THR A 20 15.62 33.39 -11.34
C THR A 20 14.42 33.97 -10.58
N THR A 21 13.19 33.59 -10.95
CA THR A 21 11.94 34.17 -10.44
C THR A 21 11.38 33.30 -9.31
N PRO A 22 11.30 33.77 -8.04
CA PRO A 22 10.63 33.09 -6.95
C PRO A 22 9.17 32.72 -7.30
N GLY A 23 8.71 31.56 -6.81
CA GLY A 23 7.38 31.04 -7.08
C GLY A 23 7.23 30.30 -8.42
N LYS A 24 8.26 30.27 -9.26
CA LYS A 24 8.32 29.34 -10.39
C LYS A 24 8.88 27.99 -9.94
N VAL A 25 8.29 26.90 -10.40
CA VAL A 25 8.65 25.52 -10.00
C VAL A 25 10.16 25.27 -10.11
N GLY A 26 10.81 25.72 -11.20
CA GLY A 26 12.26 25.57 -11.37
C GLY A 26 13.11 26.38 -10.37
N TYR A 27 12.60 27.52 -9.88
CA TYR A 27 13.22 28.26 -8.79
C TYR A 27 13.07 27.51 -7.47
N ASP A 28 11.83 27.06 -7.18
CA ASP A 28 11.51 26.46 -5.88
C ASP A 28 12.25 25.14 -5.69
N ILE A 29 12.34 24.28 -6.70
CA ILE A 29 13.14 23.05 -6.65
C ILE A 29 14.62 23.36 -6.40
N PHE A 30 15.20 24.27 -7.17
CA PHE A 30 16.61 24.63 -7.01
C PHE A 30 16.89 25.20 -5.61
N ALA A 31 16.02 26.10 -5.13
CA ALA A 31 16.10 26.69 -3.81
C ALA A 31 15.91 25.65 -2.70
N ASN A 32 15.01 24.70 -2.87
CA ASN A 32 14.74 23.63 -1.90
C ASN A 32 15.94 22.69 -1.73
N ILE A 33 16.60 22.32 -2.82
CA ILE A 33 17.82 21.50 -2.75
C ILE A 33 18.93 22.24 -1.97
N LEU A 34 19.13 23.53 -2.25
CA LEU A 34 20.11 24.35 -1.54
C LEU A 34 19.77 24.49 -0.05
N LYS A 35 18.52 24.89 0.27
CA LYS A 35 18.04 25.08 1.64
C LYS A 35 18.03 23.78 2.43
N GLY A 36 17.76 22.65 1.77
CA GLY A 36 17.78 21.32 2.36
C GLY A 36 19.17 20.88 2.84
N GLY A 37 20.21 21.58 2.42
CA GLY A 37 21.60 21.27 2.80
C GLY A 37 22.15 20.05 2.05
N TYR A 38 21.74 19.86 0.80
CA TYR A 38 22.23 18.79 -0.08
C TYR A 38 23.75 18.71 -0.08
N LYS A 39 24.30 17.51 0.02
CA LYS A 39 25.73 17.28 0.23
C LYS A 39 26.56 17.16 -1.05
N GLY A 40 25.90 16.99 -2.21
CA GLY A 40 26.55 16.88 -3.52
C GLY A 40 26.67 18.24 -4.24
N THR A 41 27.03 18.17 -5.51
CA THR A 41 27.16 19.35 -6.37
C THR A 41 25.84 19.66 -7.09
N LEU A 42 25.48 20.95 -7.19
CA LEU A 42 24.21 21.39 -7.77
C LEU A 42 24.45 22.39 -8.92
N PHE A 43 23.90 22.12 -10.09
CA PHE A 43 24.06 22.92 -11.30
C PHE A 43 22.73 23.46 -11.80
N PRO A 44 22.51 24.80 -11.85
CA PRO A 44 21.35 25.37 -12.51
C PRO A 44 21.58 25.44 -14.03
N VAL A 45 20.60 24.95 -14.80
CA VAL A 45 20.63 25.03 -16.28
C VAL A 45 19.51 25.92 -16.75
N ASN A 46 19.90 27.08 -17.37
CA ASN A 46 18.99 28.05 -17.96
C ASN A 46 19.71 28.88 -19.00
N PRO A 47 19.30 28.88 -20.28
CA PRO A 47 19.98 29.62 -21.36
C PRO A 47 19.90 31.15 -21.23
N ALA A 48 18.93 31.68 -20.48
CA ALA A 48 18.72 33.12 -20.33
C ALA A 48 19.34 33.71 -19.05
N ALA A 49 19.86 32.89 -18.14
CA ALA A 49 20.40 33.36 -16.87
C ALA A 49 21.92 33.15 -16.78
N LYS A 50 22.65 34.15 -16.27
CA LYS A 50 24.07 33.97 -15.95
C LYS A 50 24.31 33.31 -14.59
N ALA A 51 23.42 33.58 -13.65
CA ALA A 51 23.47 32.99 -12.32
C ALA A 51 22.04 32.81 -11.73
N ILE A 52 21.86 31.83 -10.88
CA ILE A 52 20.63 31.57 -10.11
C ILE A 52 21.03 31.33 -8.67
N LEU A 53 20.45 32.08 -7.73
CA LEU A 53 20.81 32.05 -6.31
C LEU A 53 22.35 32.11 -6.07
N SER A 54 23.02 33.01 -6.78
CA SER A 54 24.47 33.23 -6.77
C SER A 54 25.32 32.09 -7.33
N MET A 55 24.74 31.03 -7.87
CA MET A 55 25.44 29.94 -8.55
C MET A 55 25.46 30.18 -10.06
N ARG A 56 26.62 29.93 -10.68
CA ARG A 56 26.77 30.05 -12.16
C ARG A 56 25.75 29.13 -12.85
N ALA A 57 24.95 29.70 -13.75
CA ALA A 57 24.05 28.93 -14.58
C ALA A 57 24.72 28.57 -15.93
N TYR A 58 24.35 27.37 -16.41
CA TYR A 58 24.81 26.84 -17.69
C TYR A 58 23.70 26.93 -18.70
N PRO A 59 23.98 27.34 -19.96
CA PRO A 59 22.94 27.39 -21.01
C PRO A 59 22.31 26.02 -21.31
N THR A 60 23.12 24.97 -21.32
CA THR A 60 22.72 23.56 -21.53
C THR A 60 23.41 22.65 -20.54
N ILE A 61 22.86 21.45 -20.32
CA ILE A 61 23.49 20.45 -19.46
C ILE A 61 24.85 19.98 -20.04
N GLY A 62 25.01 20.02 -21.37
CA GLY A 62 26.24 19.65 -22.06
C GLY A 62 27.42 20.55 -21.73
N GLU A 63 27.17 21.82 -21.33
CA GLU A 63 28.21 22.78 -20.98
C GLU A 63 28.69 22.68 -19.52
N ILE A 64 28.05 21.88 -18.70
CA ILE A 64 28.54 21.58 -17.35
C ILE A 64 29.85 20.77 -17.50
N PRO A 65 30.98 21.22 -16.91
CA PRO A 65 32.25 20.51 -17.07
C PRO A 65 32.27 19.18 -16.32
N ASP A 66 31.56 19.09 -15.19
CA ASP A 66 31.56 17.96 -14.29
C ASP A 66 30.57 16.85 -14.74
N ALA A 67 30.75 15.65 -14.21
CA ALA A 67 29.76 14.59 -14.36
C ALA A 67 28.47 14.95 -13.61
N VAL A 68 27.33 14.51 -14.14
CA VAL A 68 26.00 14.71 -13.54
C VAL A 68 25.31 13.36 -13.40
N ASP A 69 24.89 12.99 -12.20
CA ASP A 69 24.20 11.73 -11.95
C ASP A 69 22.69 11.86 -12.22
N LEU A 70 22.09 12.97 -11.75
CA LEU A 70 20.65 13.22 -11.81
C LEU A 70 20.34 14.50 -12.56
N SER A 71 19.45 14.43 -13.56
CA SER A 71 18.82 15.62 -14.13
C SER A 71 17.37 15.76 -13.66
N ILE A 72 17.02 16.96 -13.18
CA ILE A 72 15.64 17.33 -12.83
C ILE A 72 15.12 18.27 -13.92
N ILE A 73 14.10 17.82 -14.65
CA ILE A 73 13.59 18.54 -15.83
C ILE A 73 12.29 19.26 -15.47
N VAL A 74 12.33 20.60 -15.59
CA VAL A 74 11.23 21.51 -15.27
C VAL A 74 10.99 22.43 -16.48
N LEU A 75 10.62 21.82 -17.60
CA LEU A 75 10.41 22.52 -18.87
C LEU A 75 9.02 22.21 -19.43
N PRO A 76 8.42 23.09 -20.25
CA PRO A 76 7.23 22.76 -21.01
C PRO A 76 7.44 21.50 -21.87
N THR A 77 6.39 20.70 -22.07
CA THR A 77 6.45 19.39 -22.76
C THR A 77 7.19 19.45 -24.10
N GLY A 78 6.99 20.51 -24.88
CA GLY A 78 7.66 20.69 -26.19
C GLY A 78 9.18 20.82 -26.12
N ALA A 79 9.75 21.20 -24.96
CA ALA A 79 11.20 21.33 -24.76
C ALA A 79 11.77 20.13 -23.97
N THR A 80 10.93 19.32 -23.34
CA THR A 80 11.36 18.22 -22.46
C THR A 80 12.11 17.13 -23.22
N LEU A 81 11.63 16.75 -24.40
CA LEU A 81 12.27 15.67 -25.19
C LEU A 81 13.74 16.02 -25.52
N LYS A 82 14.00 17.25 -25.97
CA LYS A 82 15.36 17.72 -26.25
C LYS A 82 16.23 17.69 -24.99
N ALA A 83 15.71 18.12 -23.85
CA ALA A 83 16.43 18.10 -22.59
C ALA A 83 16.76 16.67 -22.13
N VAL A 84 15.87 15.69 -22.39
CA VAL A 84 16.13 14.26 -22.15
C VAL A 84 17.28 13.77 -23.05
N GLU A 85 17.24 14.05 -24.35
CA GLU A 85 18.31 13.65 -25.29
C GLU A 85 19.67 14.23 -24.89
N GLU A 86 19.71 15.53 -24.51
CA GLU A 86 20.92 16.18 -24.03
C GLU A 86 21.41 15.59 -22.70
N SER A 87 20.51 15.22 -21.79
CA SER A 87 20.83 14.57 -20.51
C SER A 87 21.42 13.16 -20.72
N VAL A 88 20.83 12.38 -21.61
CA VAL A 88 21.37 11.06 -22.00
C VAL A 88 22.76 11.20 -22.60
N LYS A 89 22.96 12.16 -23.53
CA LYS A 89 24.28 12.45 -24.13
C LYS A 89 25.30 12.88 -23.09
N LYS A 90 24.88 13.59 -22.04
CA LYS A 90 25.74 13.99 -20.90
C LYS A 90 26.15 12.79 -20.04
N GLY A 91 25.43 11.69 -20.10
CA GLY A 91 25.72 10.45 -19.36
C GLY A 91 25.07 10.40 -17.98
N VAL A 92 23.96 11.12 -17.76
CA VAL A 92 23.18 11.01 -16.51
C VAL A 92 22.67 9.58 -16.33
N LYS A 93 22.46 9.18 -15.08
CA LYS A 93 21.98 7.84 -14.72
C LYS A 93 20.54 7.82 -14.27
N GLY A 94 20.03 8.98 -13.82
CA GLY A 94 18.66 9.15 -13.36
C GLY A 94 18.05 10.47 -13.82
N MET A 95 16.74 10.47 -14.00
CA MET A 95 15.97 11.67 -14.32
C MET A 95 14.73 11.77 -13.45
N VAL A 96 14.36 13.00 -13.09
CA VAL A 96 13.05 13.33 -12.50
C VAL A 96 12.39 14.36 -13.42
N ILE A 97 11.27 14.01 -14.05
CA ILE A 97 10.52 14.88 -14.93
C ILE A 97 9.30 15.42 -14.18
N VAL A 98 9.38 16.65 -13.74
CA VAL A 98 8.34 17.31 -12.94
C VAL A 98 7.19 17.81 -13.80
N SER A 99 7.48 18.22 -15.02
CA SER A 99 6.54 18.82 -15.95
C SER A 99 5.33 17.93 -16.24
N ALA A 100 4.15 18.56 -16.41
CA ALA A 100 2.92 17.94 -16.89
C ALA A 100 2.76 18.17 -18.40
N GLY A 101 1.72 17.59 -19.02
CA GLY A 101 1.41 17.70 -20.44
C GLY A 101 1.75 16.45 -21.24
N PHE A 102 1.73 15.30 -20.61
CA PHE A 102 2.04 14.00 -21.20
C PHE A 102 0.77 13.14 -21.35
N ARG A 103 0.78 11.88 -20.96
CA ARG A 103 -0.38 10.96 -21.12
C ARG A 103 -1.70 11.47 -20.54
N GLU A 104 -1.66 12.28 -19.48
CA GLU A 104 -2.84 12.86 -18.85
C GLU A 104 -3.58 13.87 -19.76
N VAL A 105 -2.93 14.37 -20.80
CA VAL A 105 -3.59 15.24 -21.81
C VAL A 105 -3.97 14.49 -23.10
N GLY A 106 -3.84 13.15 -23.11
CA GLY A 106 -4.29 12.28 -24.20
C GLY A 106 -3.18 11.79 -25.13
N LYS A 107 -3.57 11.31 -26.33
CA LYS A 107 -2.70 10.53 -27.23
C LYS A 107 -1.38 11.21 -27.60
N LYS A 108 -1.42 12.50 -27.92
CA LYS A 108 -0.18 13.25 -28.29
C LYS A 108 0.81 13.32 -27.14
N GLY A 109 0.32 13.53 -25.91
CA GLY A 109 1.17 13.51 -24.72
C GLY A 109 1.75 12.13 -24.44
N LEU A 110 0.96 11.07 -24.62
CA LEU A 110 1.39 9.69 -24.49
C LEU A 110 2.49 9.30 -25.50
N GLU A 111 2.41 9.78 -26.74
CA GLU A 111 3.44 9.55 -27.76
C GLU A 111 4.79 10.16 -27.33
N VAL A 112 4.78 11.37 -26.78
CA VAL A 112 6.00 12.03 -26.27
C VAL A 112 6.54 11.26 -25.05
N GLU A 113 5.67 10.86 -24.12
CA GLU A 113 6.04 10.06 -22.95
C GLU A 113 6.72 8.74 -23.36
N ASN A 114 6.12 8.00 -24.28
CA ASN A 114 6.67 6.75 -24.80
C ASN A 114 8.03 6.97 -25.49
N ARG A 115 8.21 8.06 -26.23
CA ARG A 115 9.48 8.39 -26.86
C ARG A 115 10.56 8.67 -25.84
N ILE A 116 10.26 9.40 -24.77
CA ILE A 116 11.18 9.63 -23.64
C ILE A 116 11.60 8.32 -23.00
N VAL A 117 10.64 7.44 -22.70
CA VAL A 117 10.91 6.13 -22.07
C VAL A 117 11.81 5.27 -22.96
N SER A 118 11.57 5.23 -24.29
CA SER A 118 12.42 4.47 -25.23
C SER A 118 13.87 4.98 -25.20
N ILE A 119 14.08 6.30 -25.32
CA ILE A 119 15.42 6.91 -25.31
C ILE A 119 16.15 6.59 -24.00
N CYS A 120 15.48 6.75 -22.87
CA CYS A 120 16.06 6.52 -21.55
C CYS A 120 16.39 5.04 -21.33
N ARG A 121 15.49 4.13 -21.73
CA ARG A 121 15.69 2.68 -21.61
C ARG A 121 16.86 2.19 -22.45
N GLU A 122 17.00 2.65 -23.70
CA GLU A 122 18.12 2.33 -24.57
C GLU A 122 19.46 2.79 -23.99
N ALA A 123 19.46 3.89 -23.22
CA ALA A 123 20.63 4.43 -22.54
C ALA A 123 20.87 3.88 -21.13
N GLY A 124 19.99 3.04 -20.62
CA GLY A 124 20.05 2.52 -19.23
C GLY A 124 19.78 3.59 -18.17
N VAL A 125 19.02 4.64 -18.50
CA VAL A 125 18.66 5.73 -17.61
C VAL A 125 17.26 5.52 -17.04
N ARG A 126 17.10 5.65 -15.72
CA ARG A 126 15.80 5.49 -15.04
C ARG A 126 15.11 6.85 -14.87
N VAL A 127 13.78 6.85 -15.01
CA VAL A 127 12.97 8.08 -15.01
C VAL A 127 11.84 7.99 -13.98
N VAL A 128 11.76 8.98 -13.08
CA VAL A 128 10.61 9.22 -12.20
C VAL A 128 9.72 10.31 -12.80
N GLY A 129 8.42 10.09 -12.80
CA GLY A 129 7.44 10.97 -13.44
C GLY A 129 7.03 10.46 -14.83
N PRO A 130 6.70 11.34 -15.79
CA PRO A 130 6.49 12.80 -15.66
C PRO A 130 5.28 13.17 -14.79
N ASN A 131 4.97 14.47 -14.71
CA ASN A 131 3.81 14.98 -13.96
C ASN A 131 3.86 14.59 -12.47
N CYS A 132 4.97 14.84 -11.80
CA CYS A 132 5.19 14.49 -10.40
C CYS A 132 5.62 15.71 -9.57
N LEU A 133 5.48 15.62 -8.23
CA LEU A 133 6.00 16.63 -7.32
C LEU A 133 7.53 16.63 -7.28
N GLY A 134 8.15 15.48 -7.46
CA GLY A 134 9.57 15.24 -7.30
C GLY A 134 9.88 14.20 -6.24
N VAL A 135 11.14 14.14 -5.81
CA VAL A 135 11.64 13.16 -4.84
C VAL A 135 12.39 13.86 -3.70
N ILE A 136 12.30 13.31 -2.48
CA ILE A 136 12.98 13.84 -1.31
C ILE A 136 13.71 12.68 -0.60
N ASN A 137 14.98 12.91 -0.26
CA ASN A 137 15.74 12.06 0.65
C ASN A 137 16.26 12.95 1.81
N PRO A 138 15.57 12.94 2.97
CA PRO A 138 15.90 13.82 4.08
C PRO A 138 17.04 13.30 4.96
N LEU A 139 17.56 12.11 4.68
CA LEU A 139 18.60 11.49 5.50
C LEU A 139 19.88 12.34 5.50
N PRO A 140 20.58 12.47 6.67
CA PRO A 140 21.69 13.41 6.85
C PRO A 140 22.86 13.24 5.86
N GLY A 141 23.04 12.03 5.31
CA GLY A 141 24.07 11.74 4.29
C GLY A 141 23.77 12.35 2.92
N VAL A 142 22.51 12.69 2.62
CA VAL A 142 22.05 13.23 1.32
C VAL A 142 21.41 14.60 1.48
N SER A 143 20.41 14.73 2.35
CA SER A 143 19.66 15.97 2.65
C SER A 143 19.10 16.65 1.39
N MET A 144 18.48 15.87 0.50
CA MET A 144 18.01 16.33 -0.81
C MET A 144 16.50 16.56 -0.80
N ASN A 145 16.05 17.79 -1.10
CA ASN A 145 14.67 18.08 -1.44
C ASN A 145 14.57 18.45 -2.92
N ALA A 146 14.53 17.44 -3.80
CA ALA A 146 14.37 17.58 -5.23
C ALA A 146 12.88 17.63 -5.63
N SER A 147 12.11 18.47 -4.96
CA SER A 147 10.68 18.68 -5.19
C SER A 147 10.31 20.16 -5.07
N PHE A 148 9.13 20.52 -5.58
CA PHE A 148 8.59 21.87 -5.37
C PHE A 148 7.74 21.99 -4.08
N SER A 149 7.81 21.03 -3.16
CA SER A 149 7.23 21.18 -1.84
C SER A 149 8.08 22.12 -0.98
N ALA A 150 7.41 23.05 -0.29
CA ALA A 150 8.10 24.04 0.54
C ALA A 150 8.78 23.44 1.79
N ARG A 151 8.44 22.22 2.17
CA ARG A 151 8.94 21.61 3.41
C ARG A 151 9.93 20.47 3.13
N MET A 152 11.04 20.50 3.84
CA MET A 152 11.93 19.34 4.03
C MET A 152 11.37 18.52 5.19
N PRO A 153 10.97 17.26 5.00
CA PRO A 153 10.53 16.43 6.11
C PRO A 153 11.68 16.05 7.05
N SER A 154 11.33 15.69 8.28
CA SER A 154 12.31 15.14 9.23
C SER A 154 12.86 13.80 8.73
N PRO A 155 14.15 13.48 8.98
CA PRO A 155 14.68 12.15 8.77
C PRO A 155 13.95 11.11 9.61
N GLY A 156 13.72 9.92 9.05
CA GLY A 156 13.06 8.81 9.73
C GLY A 156 13.14 7.53 8.94
N ASN A 157 12.26 6.59 9.23
CA ASN A 157 12.32 5.24 8.67
C ASN A 157 11.05 4.84 7.89
N ILE A 158 10.20 5.79 7.57
CA ILE A 158 9.02 5.58 6.72
C ILE A 158 9.38 6.01 5.30
N SER A 159 9.10 5.19 4.30
CA SER A 159 9.10 5.63 2.92
C SER A 159 7.67 5.87 2.45
N PHE A 160 7.46 6.89 1.63
CA PHE A 160 6.16 7.23 1.07
C PHE A 160 6.23 7.32 -0.45
N ILE A 161 5.36 6.56 -1.11
CA ILE A 161 5.18 6.56 -2.57
C ILE A 161 3.79 7.10 -2.87
N SER A 162 3.69 8.07 -3.77
CA SER A 162 2.39 8.63 -4.18
C SER A 162 2.28 8.80 -5.69
N GLN A 163 1.14 8.39 -6.23
CA GLN A 163 0.75 8.71 -7.61
C GLN A 163 0.17 10.13 -7.71
N SER A 164 -0.26 10.74 -6.60
CA SER A 164 -0.79 12.11 -6.55
C SER A 164 0.24 13.10 -6.07
N GLY A 165 0.63 14.05 -6.93
CA GLY A 165 1.53 15.14 -6.56
C GLY A 165 0.92 16.12 -5.55
N ALA A 166 -0.35 16.48 -5.72
CA ALA A 166 -1.04 17.40 -4.82
C ALA A 166 -1.19 16.84 -3.40
N LEU A 167 -1.50 15.55 -3.27
CA LEU A 167 -1.58 14.88 -1.97
C LEU A 167 -0.24 14.90 -1.24
N CYS A 168 0.87 14.80 -1.94
CA CYS A 168 2.21 14.83 -1.35
C CYS A 168 2.46 16.08 -0.50
N ALA A 169 2.04 17.27 -0.96
CA ALA A 169 2.23 18.50 -0.22
C ALA A 169 1.44 18.50 1.10
N ALA A 170 0.19 18.06 1.06
CA ALA A 170 -0.66 17.93 2.25
C ALA A 170 -0.11 16.87 3.24
N VAL A 171 0.38 15.76 2.73
CA VAL A 171 1.00 14.69 3.52
C VAL A 171 2.27 15.17 4.23
N LEU A 172 3.12 15.97 3.59
CA LEU A 172 4.32 16.53 4.20
C LEU A 172 3.99 17.51 5.34
N ASP A 173 2.93 18.30 5.17
CA ASP A 173 2.47 19.22 6.22
C ASP A 173 1.89 18.46 7.42
N PHE A 174 1.02 17.48 7.16
CA PHE A 174 0.44 16.59 8.17
C PHE A 174 1.51 15.81 8.95
N ALA A 175 2.49 15.25 8.24
CA ALA A 175 3.58 14.50 8.85
C ALA A 175 4.47 15.36 9.76
N ALA A 176 4.71 16.61 9.38
CA ALA A 176 5.49 17.55 10.19
C ALA A 176 4.78 17.87 11.52
N ASP A 177 3.46 18.08 11.50
CA ASP A 177 2.66 18.33 12.71
C ASP A 177 2.67 17.12 13.66
N ARG A 178 2.60 15.92 13.11
CA ARG A 178 2.57 14.66 13.87
C ARG A 178 3.94 14.09 14.23
N GLY A 179 5.04 14.72 13.80
CA GLY A 179 6.41 14.30 14.08
C GLY A 179 6.86 13.04 13.33
N PHE A 180 6.23 12.72 12.20
CA PHE A 180 6.67 11.61 11.33
C PHE A 180 7.94 11.98 10.57
N GLY A 181 8.89 11.04 10.55
CA GLY A 181 10.11 11.16 9.74
C GLY A 181 10.14 10.17 8.59
N PHE A 182 10.78 10.58 7.49
CA PHE A 182 10.87 9.77 6.29
C PHE A 182 12.30 9.32 5.97
N SER A 183 12.42 8.13 5.37
CA SER A 183 13.66 7.69 4.70
C SER A 183 13.69 8.22 3.27
N LYS A 184 12.59 8.05 2.55
CA LYS A 184 12.37 8.55 1.20
C LYS A 184 10.94 9.04 1.04
N PHE A 185 10.75 10.10 0.25
CA PHE A 185 9.43 10.62 -0.10
C PHE A 185 9.36 10.81 -1.62
N ILE A 186 8.46 10.10 -2.29
CA ILE A 186 8.52 9.87 -3.72
C ILE A 186 7.17 10.13 -4.36
N SER A 187 7.10 11.11 -5.25
CA SER A 187 5.96 11.30 -6.14
C SER A 187 6.28 10.70 -7.49
N ILE A 188 5.55 9.66 -7.91
CA ILE A 188 5.81 8.95 -9.17
C ILE A 188 5.01 9.49 -10.36
N GLY A 189 4.03 10.35 -10.13
CA GLY A 189 3.21 10.97 -11.19
C GLY A 189 2.63 9.95 -12.16
N ASN A 190 2.89 10.13 -13.46
CA ASN A 190 2.42 9.23 -14.51
C ASN A 190 3.08 7.83 -14.49
N LYS A 191 4.17 7.63 -13.73
CA LYS A 191 4.95 6.38 -13.65
C LYS A 191 5.23 5.76 -15.04
N ALA A 192 5.89 6.56 -15.87
CA ALA A 192 6.18 6.15 -17.25
C ALA A 192 7.25 5.05 -17.33
N ASP A 193 8.26 5.09 -16.43
CA ASP A 193 9.31 4.08 -16.31
C ASP A 193 9.36 3.50 -14.90
N VAL A 194 9.82 4.27 -13.90
CA VAL A 194 9.86 3.81 -12.50
C VAL A 194 8.44 3.75 -11.95
N ASP A 195 8.02 2.57 -11.55
CA ASP A 195 6.71 2.30 -10.98
C ASP A 195 6.81 1.82 -9.52
N GLU A 196 5.67 1.47 -8.94
CA GLU A 196 5.59 0.96 -7.56
C GLU A 196 6.33 -0.35 -7.35
N ILE A 197 6.52 -1.17 -8.39
CA ILE A 197 7.22 -2.46 -8.31
C ILE A 197 8.71 -2.23 -8.13
N ASP A 198 9.29 -1.35 -8.95
CA ASP A 198 10.70 -0.94 -8.84
C ASP A 198 11.01 -0.35 -7.45
N LEU A 199 10.09 0.49 -6.96
CA LEU A 199 10.25 1.15 -5.67
C LEU A 199 10.07 0.21 -4.49
N LEU A 200 9.19 -0.77 -4.57
CA LEU A 200 9.05 -1.80 -3.55
C LEU A 200 10.38 -2.55 -3.34
N GLN A 201 11.02 -2.97 -4.42
CA GLN A 201 12.32 -3.64 -4.35
C GLN A 201 13.39 -2.71 -3.78
N TYR A 202 13.50 -1.49 -4.32
CA TYR A 202 14.51 -0.52 -3.90
C TYR A 202 14.40 -0.17 -2.41
N LEU A 203 13.18 0.10 -1.94
CA LEU A 203 12.93 0.47 -0.56
C LEU A 203 13.02 -0.71 0.42
N HIS A 204 12.77 -1.92 -0.05
CA HIS A 204 13.02 -3.14 0.74
C HIS A 204 14.51 -3.33 1.02
N ASP A 205 15.36 -3.06 0.02
CA ASP A 205 16.80 -3.15 0.15
C ASP A 205 17.41 -1.97 0.92
N ASP A 206 16.69 -0.86 1.04
CA ASP A 206 17.12 0.32 1.81
C ASP A 206 17.14 0.02 3.32
N ALA A 207 18.32 0.12 3.92
CA ALA A 207 18.51 -0.14 5.36
C ALA A 207 17.77 0.84 6.26
N ASP A 208 17.54 2.05 5.77
CA ASP A 208 16.87 3.12 6.51
C ASP A 208 15.34 3.02 6.43
N THR A 209 14.78 2.19 5.54
CA THR A 209 13.34 1.99 5.41
C THR A 209 12.85 0.84 6.29
N ALA A 210 11.92 1.13 7.20
CA ALA A 210 11.27 0.14 8.06
C ALA A 210 9.82 -0.15 7.65
N VAL A 211 9.16 0.80 6.97
CA VAL A 211 7.76 0.71 6.52
C VAL A 211 7.64 1.42 5.19
N ILE A 212 6.90 0.83 4.27
CA ILE A 212 6.58 1.42 2.97
C ILE A 212 5.10 1.82 2.97
N MET A 213 4.81 3.09 2.74
CA MET A 213 3.46 3.63 2.57
C MET A 213 3.21 3.96 1.10
N ILE A 214 2.04 3.60 0.57
CA ILE A 214 1.68 3.86 -0.82
C ILE A 214 0.31 4.52 -0.90
N TYR A 215 0.22 5.65 -1.59
CA TYR A 215 -1.03 6.17 -2.12
C TYR A 215 -1.18 5.70 -3.56
N LEU A 216 -2.18 4.88 -3.82
CA LEU A 216 -2.37 4.16 -5.07
C LEU A 216 -3.66 4.58 -5.77
N GLU A 217 -3.57 4.93 -7.06
CA GLU A 217 -4.71 5.23 -7.93
C GLU A 217 -4.98 4.06 -8.90
N GLU A 218 -3.93 3.51 -9.51
CA GLU A 218 -4.01 2.38 -10.43
C GLU A 218 -2.82 1.42 -10.31
N LEU A 219 -3.03 0.16 -10.65
CA LEU A 219 -1.98 -0.83 -10.91
C LEU A 219 -2.09 -1.29 -12.36
N ARG A 220 -0.95 -1.36 -13.07
CA ARG A 220 -0.90 -1.82 -14.46
C ARG A 220 -0.43 -3.26 -14.59
N LYS A 221 0.42 -3.72 -13.69
CA LYS A 221 1.09 -5.02 -13.72
C LYS A 221 0.76 -5.79 -12.44
N GLY A 222 -0.49 -6.28 -12.34
CA GLY A 222 -1.00 -6.87 -11.09
C GLY A 222 -0.22 -8.12 -10.65
N GLU A 223 0.10 -9.04 -11.54
CA GLU A 223 0.85 -10.28 -11.22
C GLU A 223 2.27 -9.98 -10.74
N GLU A 224 2.99 -9.09 -11.46
CA GLU A 224 4.34 -8.67 -11.08
C GLU A 224 4.34 -7.94 -9.74
N PHE A 225 3.32 -7.11 -9.50
CA PHE A 225 3.14 -6.41 -8.22
C PHE A 225 2.90 -7.39 -7.06
N ILE A 226 2.03 -8.40 -7.23
CA ILE A 226 1.79 -9.44 -6.23
C ILE A 226 3.09 -10.19 -5.91
N SER A 227 3.82 -10.60 -6.95
CA SER A 227 5.08 -11.32 -6.78
C SER A 227 6.12 -10.51 -6.01
N MET A 228 6.34 -9.25 -6.41
CA MET A 228 7.28 -8.36 -5.73
C MET A 228 6.83 -8.03 -4.30
N ALA A 229 5.56 -7.70 -4.11
CA ALA A 229 5.05 -7.37 -2.79
C ALA A 229 5.14 -8.57 -1.81
N ARG A 230 4.94 -9.81 -2.29
CA ARG A 230 5.20 -11.02 -1.49
C ARG A 230 6.66 -11.13 -1.05
N GLN A 231 7.62 -10.87 -1.94
CA GLN A 231 9.04 -10.89 -1.60
C GLN A 231 9.37 -9.85 -0.52
N VAL A 232 8.79 -8.66 -0.65
CA VAL A 232 8.99 -7.54 0.29
C VAL A 232 8.32 -7.79 1.64
N THR A 233 7.09 -8.31 1.66
CA THR A 233 6.30 -8.48 2.89
C THR A 233 6.57 -9.78 3.65
N SER A 234 7.30 -10.71 3.04
CA SER A 234 7.71 -12.00 3.61
C SER A 234 9.23 -12.17 3.54
N GLY A 235 9.74 -13.39 3.60
CA GLY A 235 11.17 -13.67 3.55
C GLY A 235 11.91 -13.43 4.85
N SER A 236 13.23 -13.30 4.78
CA SER A 236 14.11 -13.20 5.96
C SER A 236 14.10 -11.83 6.64
N ARG A 237 13.76 -10.77 5.90
CA ARG A 237 13.67 -9.37 6.37
C ARG A 237 12.36 -8.75 5.91
N PRO A 238 11.22 -9.17 6.43
CA PRO A 238 9.94 -8.69 5.94
C PRO A 238 9.75 -7.19 6.24
N THR A 239 9.38 -6.44 5.19
CA THR A 239 9.09 -5.01 5.26
C THR A 239 7.58 -4.81 5.10
N PRO A 240 6.86 -4.27 6.09
CA PRO A 240 5.44 -3.97 5.95
C PRO A 240 5.17 -2.96 4.85
N VAL A 241 4.17 -3.24 4.05
CA VAL A 241 3.64 -2.36 3.01
C VAL A 241 2.22 -1.98 3.37
N LEU A 242 1.97 -0.69 3.49
CA LEU A 242 0.68 -0.10 3.83
C LEU A 242 0.16 0.65 2.61
N VAL A 243 -1.09 0.44 2.24
CA VAL A 243 -1.67 1.06 1.04
C VAL A 243 -3.00 1.72 1.34
N VAL A 244 -3.18 2.95 0.86
CA VAL A 244 -4.48 3.56 0.68
C VAL A 244 -4.79 3.63 -0.82
N LYS A 245 -5.94 3.07 -1.23
CA LYS A 245 -6.38 3.03 -2.62
C LYS A 245 -7.53 4.02 -2.83
N SER A 246 -7.34 4.95 -3.77
CA SER A 246 -8.39 5.87 -4.19
C SER A 246 -9.30 5.27 -5.26
N GLY A 247 -10.49 5.84 -5.46
CA GLY A 247 -11.44 5.37 -6.49
C GLY A 247 -12.11 4.03 -6.16
N ARG A 248 -12.50 3.82 -4.90
CA ARG A 248 -13.09 2.58 -4.37
C ARG A 248 -14.55 2.37 -4.77
N THR A 249 -15.32 3.43 -4.76
CA THR A 249 -16.75 3.40 -5.15
C THR A 249 -16.89 3.57 -6.66
N SER A 250 -18.02 3.18 -7.22
CA SER A 250 -18.32 3.40 -8.64
C SER A 250 -18.19 4.87 -9.05
N ALA A 251 -18.63 5.80 -8.20
CA ALA A 251 -18.46 7.23 -8.42
C ALA A 251 -16.98 7.66 -8.34
N GLY A 252 -16.23 7.14 -7.35
CA GLY A 252 -14.79 7.39 -7.22
C GLY A 252 -13.98 6.81 -8.37
N ALA A 253 -14.37 5.63 -8.89
CA ALA A 253 -13.74 5.01 -10.06
C ALA A 253 -13.94 5.84 -11.33
N LEU A 254 -15.14 6.41 -11.55
CA LEU A 254 -15.39 7.34 -12.64
C LEU A 254 -14.57 8.63 -12.52
N ALA A 255 -14.45 9.18 -11.32
CA ALA A 255 -13.60 10.35 -11.06
C ALA A 255 -12.12 10.04 -11.32
N ALA A 256 -11.62 8.90 -10.88
CA ALA A 256 -10.26 8.45 -11.13
C ALA A 256 -10.00 8.24 -12.62
N ALA A 257 -10.91 7.59 -13.35
CA ALA A 257 -10.81 7.39 -14.80
C ALA A 257 -10.75 8.72 -15.56
N SER A 258 -11.52 9.72 -15.14
CA SER A 258 -11.49 11.06 -15.73
C SER A 258 -10.17 11.80 -15.46
N HIS A 259 -9.53 11.52 -14.32
CA HIS A 259 -8.28 12.16 -13.91
C HIS A 259 -7.04 11.50 -14.52
N THR A 260 -7.00 10.17 -14.56
CA THR A 260 -5.81 9.40 -14.99
C THR A 260 -5.92 8.87 -16.41
N GLY A 261 -7.10 8.90 -17.02
CA GLY A 261 -7.39 8.29 -18.32
C GLY A 261 -7.39 6.75 -18.30
N ALA A 262 -7.34 6.13 -17.13
CA ALA A 262 -7.32 4.68 -16.97
C ALA A 262 -8.64 4.15 -16.42
N LEU A 263 -9.08 2.98 -16.91
CA LEU A 263 -10.21 2.25 -16.33
C LEU A 263 -9.77 1.70 -14.96
N ALA A 264 -10.44 2.15 -13.90
CA ALA A 264 -10.20 1.62 -12.57
C ALA A 264 -10.68 0.15 -12.51
N GLY A 265 -9.80 -0.75 -12.03
CA GLY A 265 -10.18 -2.12 -11.71
C GLY A 265 -11.25 -2.16 -10.60
N THR A 266 -11.98 -3.27 -10.51
CA THR A 266 -12.99 -3.45 -9.46
C THR A 266 -12.35 -3.54 -8.08
N GLU A 267 -13.03 -3.06 -7.04
CA GLU A 267 -12.58 -3.08 -5.66
C GLU A 267 -12.16 -4.48 -5.18
N ALA A 268 -12.96 -5.50 -5.53
CA ALA A 268 -12.68 -6.89 -5.19
C ALA A 268 -11.33 -7.40 -5.74
N VAL A 269 -10.91 -6.92 -6.91
CA VAL A 269 -9.61 -7.27 -7.49
C VAL A 269 -8.47 -6.66 -6.68
N TYR A 270 -8.58 -5.40 -6.25
CA TYR A 270 -7.57 -4.78 -5.39
C TYR A 270 -7.48 -5.46 -4.02
N ASP A 271 -8.63 -5.80 -3.41
CA ASP A 271 -8.63 -6.57 -2.16
C ASP A 271 -7.94 -7.93 -2.33
N ALA A 272 -8.20 -8.63 -3.43
CA ALA A 272 -7.53 -9.89 -3.73
C ALA A 272 -6.01 -9.71 -3.90
N ILE A 273 -5.57 -8.66 -4.62
CA ILE A 273 -4.15 -8.33 -4.79
C ILE A 273 -3.48 -8.08 -3.43
N PHE A 274 -4.08 -7.23 -2.59
CA PHE A 274 -3.49 -6.88 -1.30
C PHE A 274 -3.46 -8.06 -0.33
N ASN A 275 -4.54 -8.85 -0.26
CA ASN A 275 -4.60 -10.07 0.56
C ASN A 275 -3.58 -11.12 0.12
N GLN A 276 -3.39 -11.30 -1.20
CA GLN A 276 -2.42 -12.25 -1.74
C GLN A 276 -0.96 -11.83 -1.57
N SER A 277 -0.71 -10.56 -1.32
CA SER A 277 0.63 -9.97 -1.23
C SER A 277 1.03 -9.49 0.16
N GLY A 278 0.18 -9.73 1.18
CA GLY A 278 0.46 -9.33 2.57
C GLY A 278 0.48 -7.82 2.79
N ILE A 279 -0.10 -7.07 1.87
CA ILE A 279 -0.25 -5.63 1.98
C ILE A 279 -1.39 -5.31 2.95
N ILE A 280 -1.12 -4.38 3.86
CA ILE A 280 -2.13 -3.89 4.79
C ILE A 280 -2.82 -2.69 4.17
N ARG A 281 -4.10 -2.85 3.90
CA ARG A 281 -4.94 -1.79 3.37
C ARG A 281 -5.40 -0.85 4.48
N ALA A 282 -5.29 0.46 4.24
CA ALA A 282 -5.89 1.52 5.02
C ALA A 282 -7.09 2.13 4.28
N GLU A 283 -8.12 2.53 5.03
CA GLU A 283 -9.36 3.10 4.50
C GLU A 283 -9.25 4.59 4.18
N SER A 284 -8.29 5.28 4.82
CA SER A 284 -8.05 6.71 4.68
C SER A 284 -6.58 7.05 4.84
N VAL A 285 -6.20 8.27 4.45
CA VAL A 285 -4.84 8.78 4.67
C VAL A 285 -4.51 8.86 6.16
N ASN A 286 -5.46 9.28 7.01
CA ASN A 286 -5.26 9.29 8.46
C ASN A 286 -4.95 7.88 8.99
N GLU A 287 -5.73 6.88 8.59
CA GLU A 287 -5.52 5.49 9.00
C GLU A 287 -4.20 4.93 8.47
N LEU A 288 -3.77 5.32 7.25
CA LEU A 288 -2.46 4.97 6.70
C LEU A 288 -1.32 5.43 7.64
N PHE A 289 -1.41 6.66 8.15
CA PHE A 289 -0.45 7.19 9.12
C PHE A 289 -0.58 6.54 10.50
N ASP A 290 -1.78 6.24 10.95
CA ASP A 290 -2.01 5.53 12.21
C ASP A 290 -1.36 4.14 12.18
N PHE A 291 -1.51 3.42 11.06
CA PHE A 291 -0.82 2.14 10.88
C PHE A 291 0.69 2.33 10.79
N ALA A 292 1.17 3.30 10.00
CA ALA A 292 2.60 3.58 9.92
C ALA A 292 3.21 3.89 11.28
N ASN A 293 2.48 4.61 12.15
CA ASN A 293 2.88 4.85 13.53
C ASN A 293 3.17 3.55 14.31
N ALA A 294 2.28 2.54 14.20
CA ALA A 294 2.50 1.26 14.86
C ALA A 294 3.67 0.45 14.25
N PHE A 295 3.82 0.53 12.92
CA PHE A 295 4.81 -0.27 12.20
C PHE A 295 6.21 0.35 12.15
N ALA A 296 6.35 1.67 12.22
CA ALA A 296 7.63 2.36 12.11
C ALA A 296 8.52 2.17 13.34
N TYR A 297 7.93 2.02 14.50
CA TYR A 297 8.69 1.90 15.74
C TYR A 297 9.28 0.50 15.93
N LYS A 298 10.57 0.48 16.22
CA LYS A 298 11.30 -0.69 16.67
C LYS A 298 11.60 -0.52 18.16
N GLN A 299 11.11 -1.44 18.97
CA GLN A 299 11.21 -1.39 20.41
C GLN A 299 12.33 -2.32 20.92
N GLU A 300 12.96 -1.95 22.00
CA GLU A 300 13.92 -2.81 22.70
C GLU A 300 13.16 -4.00 23.31
N SER A 301 13.64 -5.20 23.02
CA SER A 301 13.12 -6.44 23.61
C SER A 301 13.85 -6.77 24.93
N PRO A 302 13.31 -7.64 25.80
CA PRO A 302 14.01 -8.08 27.02
C PRO A 302 15.41 -8.63 26.80
N LEU A 303 15.74 -9.06 25.58
CA LEU A 303 17.06 -9.55 25.17
C LEU A 303 17.96 -8.47 24.59
N GLY A 304 17.62 -7.19 24.74
CA GLY A 304 18.37 -6.05 24.21
C GLY A 304 18.34 -5.90 22.68
N LYS A 305 17.54 -6.71 21.97
CA LYS A 305 17.38 -6.60 20.51
C LYS A 305 16.28 -5.61 20.17
N ILE A 306 16.58 -4.67 19.28
CA ILE A 306 15.57 -3.74 18.76
C ILE A 306 14.75 -4.44 17.70
N ARG A 307 13.47 -4.68 17.97
CA ARG A 307 12.53 -5.36 17.06
C ARG A 307 11.17 -4.69 17.09
N ARG A 308 10.42 -4.86 15.97
CA ARG A 308 8.98 -4.59 16.00
C ARG A 308 8.30 -5.66 16.84
N LYS A 309 7.52 -5.23 17.84
CA LYS A 309 6.69 -6.16 18.63
C LYS A 309 5.38 -6.38 17.92
N LEU A 310 5.09 -7.64 17.65
CA LEU A 310 3.86 -8.08 16.99
C LEU A 310 3.06 -8.95 17.96
N PRO A 311 1.72 -8.86 17.96
CA PRO A 311 0.89 -9.72 18.80
C PRO A 311 0.95 -11.16 18.25
N THR A 312 1.04 -12.13 19.17
CA THR A 312 1.05 -13.57 18.80
C THR A 312 -0.34 -14.10 18.50
N GLY A 313 -1.37 -13.44 18.99
CA GLY A 313 -2.78 -13.73 18.77
C GLY A 313 -3.63 -12.46 18.85
N LYS A 314 -4.95 -12.63 18.93
CA LYS A 314 -5.93 -11.54 18.85
C LYS A 314 -6.44 -11.05 20.21
N ARG A 315 -5.98 -11.62 21.32
CA ARG A 315 -6.47 -11.35 22.67
C ARG A 315 -5.79 -10.12 23.25
N VAL A 316 -6.55 -9.05 23.41
CA VAL A 316 -6.06 -7.73 23.84
C VAL A 316 -6.57 -7.41 25.25
N ALA A 317 -5.66 -6.97 26.12
CA ALA A 317 -5.99 -6.36 27.39
C ALA A 317 -6.11 -4.83 27.23
N ILE A 318 -7.10 -4.22 27.89
CA ILE A 318 -7.29 -2.79 27.93
C ILE A 318 -7.12 -2.33 29.38
N VAL A 319 -6.21 -1.37 29.61
CA VAL A 319 -6.00 -0.71 30.91
C VAL A 319 -6.32 0.78 30.75
N THR A 320 -7.23 1.29 31.54
CA THR A 320 -7.75 2.66 31.41
C THR A 320 -8.00 3.30 32.78
N ASN A 321 -7.87 4.63 32.89
CA ASN A 321 -8.32 5.39 34.06
C ASN A 321 -9.73 6.00 33.87
N ALA A 322 -10.46 5.58 32.82
CA ALA A 322 -11.78 6.11 32.51
C ALA A 322 -12.66 5.07 31.82
N GLY A 323 -13.85 4.83 32.36
CA GLY A 323 -14.77 3.79 31.85
C GLY A 323 -15.27 4.06 30.42
N GLY A 324 -15.65 5.29 30.09
CA GLY A 324 -16.14 5.65 28.77
C GLY A 324 -15.18 5.32 27.62
N PRO A 325 -13.94 5.81 27.64
CA PRO A 325 -12.89 5.40 26.67
C PRO A 325 -12.59 3.90 26.64
N GLY A 326 -12.70 3.21 27.79
CA GLY A 326 -12.58 1.76 27.85
C GLY A 326 -13.67 1.02 27.06
N ILE A 327 -14.92 1.52 27.11
CA ILE A 327 -16.03 0.97 26.32
C ILE A 327 -15.79 1.20 24.82
N LEU A 328 -15.41 2.41 24.42
CA LEU A 328 -15.08 2.71 23.03
C LEU A 328 -13.94 1.82 22.50
N ALA A 329 -12.90 1.65 23.31
CA ALA A 329 -11.79 0.75 22.95
C ALA A 329 -12.24 -0.71 22.78
N THR A 330 -13.19 -1.17 23.61
CA THR A 330 -13.79 -2.50 23.51
C THR A 330 -14.49 -2.70 22.17
N ASP A 331 -15.39 -1.80 21.81
CA ASP A 331 -16.15 -1.88 20.56
C ASP A 331 -15.22 -1.87 19.35
N MET A 332 -14.21 -1.02 19.38
CA MET A 332 -13.25 -0.94 18.28
C MET A 332 -12.28 -2.11 18.23
N THR A 333 -11.93 -2.70 19.38
CA THR A 333 -11.12 -3.94 19.43
C THR A 333 -11.84 -5.07 18.70
N VAL A 334 -13.12 -5.27 18.96
CA VAL A 334 -13.94 -6.27 18.26
C VAL A 334 -14.09 -5.93 16.77
N SER A 335 -14.35 -4.67 16.45
CA SER A 335 -14.47 -4.21 15.06
C SER A 335 -13.18 -4.34 14.25
N ALA A 336 -12.02 -4.37 14.92
CA ALA A 336 -10.71 -4.55 14.30
C ALA A 336 -10.28 -6.03 14.18
N ASP A 337 -11.23 -6.97 14.33
CA ASP A 337 -11.01 -8.43 14.29
C ASP A 337 -10.10 -8.95 15.42
N LEU A 338 -10.16 -8.28 16.57
CA LEU A 338 -9.48 -8.66 17.80
C LEU A 338 -10.49 -9.14 18.83
N GLU A 339 -10.02 -9.72 19.92
CA GLU A 339 -10.82 -10.21 21.04
C GLU A 339 -10.35 -9.57 22.35
N LEU A 340 -11.29 -9.32 23.25
CA LEU A 340 -10.92 -8.99 24.62
C LEU A 340 -10.33 -10.22 25.32
N ALA A 341 -9.14 -10.08 25.87
CA ALA A 341 -8.49 -11.11 26.64
C ALA A 341 -9.34 -11.50 27.87
N ARG A 342 -9.51 -12.79 28.11
CA ARG A 342 -10.06 -13.30 29.37
C ARG A 342 -8.89 -13.60 30.30
N PHE A 343 -8.87 -12.91 31.43
CA PHE A 343 -7.79 -13.09 32.41
C PHE A 343 -7.95 -14.38 33.19
N SER A 344 -6.83 -14.97 33.59
CA SER A 344 -6.77 -16.07 34.54
C SER A 344 -7.27 -15.64 35.93
N GLU A 345 -7.70 -16.58 36.74
CA GLU A 345 -8.11 -16.31 38.11
C GLU A 345 -7.00 -15.67 38.93
N GLU A 346 -5.75 -16.12 38.74
CA GLU A 346 -4.56 -15.53 39.36
C GLU A 346 -4.40 -14.06 39.01
N THR A 347 -4.58 -13.69 37.74
CA THR A 347 -4.51 -12.30 37.27
C THR A 347 -5.62 -11.46 37.93
N ILE A 348 -6.85 -11.97 37.99
CA ILE A 348 -7.97 -11.27 38.61
C ILE A 348 -7.71 -11.07 40.11
N GLU A 349 -7.25 -12.08 40.82
CA GLU A 349 -6.91 -11.98 42.26
C GLU A 349 -5.80 -10.96 42.51
N ASN A 350 -4.73 -10.97 41.67
CA ASN A 350 -3.62 -10.02 41.77
C ASN A 350 -4.08 -8.58 41.52
N LEU A 351 -4.93 -8.35 40.52
CA LEU A 351 -5.55 -7.04 40.29
C LEU A 351 -6.42 -6.62 41.48
N GLY A 352 -7.24 -7.53 42.05
CA GLY A 352 -8.07 -7.25 43.21
C GLY A 352 -7.27 -6.89 44.49
N ARG A 353 -6.05 -7.38 44.63
CA ARG A 353 -5.17 -7.02 45.76
C ARG A 353 -4.48 -5.66 45.55
N GLN A 354 -4.25 -5.26 44.30
CA GLN A 354 -3.48 -4.05 43.94
C GLN A 354 -4.34 -2.82 43.68
N LEU A 355 -5.59 -3.01 43.27
CA LEU A 355 -6.48 -1.93 42.86
C LEU A 355 -7.52 -1.62 43.94
N PRO A 356 -8.05 -0.37 43.96
CA PRO A 356 -9.17 0.00 44.82
C PRO A 356 -10.38 -0.89 44.58
N SER A 357 -11.21 -1.10 45.61
CA SER A 357 -12.42 -1.89 45.52
C SER A 357 -13.47 -1.37 44.52
N THR A 358 -13.34 -0.10 44.10
CA THR A 358 -14.15 0.55 43.08
C THR A 358 -13.66 0.33 41.66
N ALA A 359 -12.46 -0.25 41.49
CA ALA A 359 -11.88 -0.53 40.18
C ALA A 359 -12.56 -1.74 39.53
N ASN A 360 -12.60 -1.75 38.19
CA ASN A 360 -12.96 -2.95 37.45
C ASN A 360 -11.71 -3.79 37.19
N ILE A 361 -11.66 -4.98 37.77
CA ILE A 361 -10.55 -5.93 37.65
C ILE A 361 -10.69 -6.93 36.48
N ARG A 362 -11.77 -6.79 35.70
CA ARG A 362 -11.99 -7.54 34.45
C ARG A 362 -11.67 -6.66 33.26
N ASN A 363 -11.48 -7.25 32.11
CA ASN A 363 -11.15 -6.53 30.89
C ASN A 363 -12.40 -5.82 30.28
N PRO A 364 -12.39 -4.49 30.07
CA PRO A 364 -11.33 -3.50 30.38
C PRO A 364 -11.04 -3.32 31.87
N VAL A 365 -9.75 -3.26 32.23
CA VAL A 365 -9.35 -2.92 33.61
C VAL A 365 -9.47 -1.42 33.80
N ASP A 366 -10.50 -0.97 34.53
CA ASP A 366 -10.66 0.44 34.89
C ASP A 366 -10.00 0.70 36.24
N ILE A 367 -8.85 1.36 36.21
CA ILE A 367 -8.04 1.66 37.38
C ILE A 367 -8.42 2.97 38.09
N ILE A 368 -9.55 3.55 37.70
CA ILE A 368 -10.20 4.77 38.24
C ILE A 368 -9.41 6.07 37.95
N GLY A 369 -10.13 7.21 37.86
CA GLY A 369 -9.63 8.50 37.41
C GLY A 369 -8.50 9.10 38.25
N ASP A 370 -8.37 8.74 39.52
CA ASP A 370 -7.29 9.17 40.41
C ASP A 370 -6.02 8.31 40.31
N ALA A 371 -5.90 7.49 39.26
CA ALA A 371 -4.80 6.54 39.11
C ALA A 371 -3.44 7.24 39.01
N SER A 372 -2.56 6.89 39.94
CA SER A 372 -1.14 7.25 39.89
C SER A 372 -0.40 6.45 38.82
N GLN A 373 0.80 6.89 38.48
CA GLN A 373 1.71 6.17 37.58
C GLN A 373 2.01 4.74 38.07
N ASP A 374 2.15 4.53 39.39
CA ASP A 374 2.42 3.21 39.97
C ASP A 374 1.23 2.27 39.82
N ARG A 375 0.00 2.82 39.88
CA ARG A 375 -1.22 2.02 39.64
C ARG A 375 -1.27 1.54 38.19
N TYR A 376 -0.92 2.39 37.23
CA TYR A 376 -0.77 2.00 35.83
C TYR A 376 0.31 0.92 35.64
N GLU A 377 1.47 1.10 36.25
CA GLU A 377 2.58 0.15 36.16
C GLU A 377 2.20 -1.23 36.68
N ASN A 378 1.64 -1.29 37.88
CA ASN A 378 1.24 -2.53 38.53
C ASN A 378 0.13 -3.27 37.75
N ALA A 379 -0.92 -2.54 37.36
CA ALA A 379 -2.02 -3.13 36.57
C ALA A 379 -1.51 -3.65 35.21
N LEU A 380 -0.70 -2.85 34.52
CA LEU A 380 -0.15 -3.23 33.21
C LEU A 380 0.80 -4.43 33.31
N TRP A 381 1.68 -4.47 34.33
CA TRP A 381 2.52 -5.64 34.60
C TRP A 381 1.71 -6.91 34.85
N THR A 382 0.64 -6.79 35.60
CA THR A 382 -0.22 -7.92 35.94
C THR A 382 -0.91 -8.49 34.72
N VAL A 383 -1.52 -7.64 33.88
CA VAL A 383 -2.26 -8.11 32.69
C VAL A 383 -1.33 -8.57 31.57
N ILE A 384 -0.15 -7.95 31.39
CA ILE A 384 0.72 -8.31 30.27
C ILE A 384 1.45 -9.65 30.48
N LYS A 385 1.59 -10.09 31.73
CA LYS A 385 2.15 -11.41 32.07
C LYS A 385 1.17 -12.56 31.86
N ASP A 386 -0.13 -12.28 31.84
CA ASP A 386 -1.14 -13.31 31.62
C ASP A 386 -0.96 -13.98 30.25
N GLU A 387 -0.90 -15.31 30.22
CA GLU A 387 -0.75 -16.10 28.99
C GLU A 387 -1.96 -15.95 28.04
N GLY A 388 -3.12 -15.57 28.60
CA GLY A 388 -4.33 -15.25 27.85
C GLY A 388 -4.28 -13.90 27.12
N VAL A 389 -3.19 -13.12 27.22
CA VAL A 389 -3.05 -11.79 26.64
C VAL A 389 -1.97 -11.81 25.55
N ASP A 390 -2.27 -11.30 24.36
CA ASP A 390 -1.35 -11.23 23.23
C ASP A 390 -0.82 -9.80 22.99
N GLY A 391 -1.49 -8.77 23.54
CA GLY A 391 -1.12 -7.37 23.47
C GLY A 391 -1.95 -6.51 24.40
N ALA A 392 -1.57 -5.26 24.61
CA ALA A 392 -2.30 -4.35 25.49
C ALA A 392 -2.53 -2.97 24.85
N LEU A 393 -3.70 -2.39 25.14
CA LEU A 393 -4.02 -0.98 24.92
C LEU A 393 -4.01 -0.27 26.27
N VAL A 394 -3.25 0.81 26.38
CA VAL A 394 -3.18 1.64 27.58
C VAL A 394 -3.79 2.99 27.30
N ILE A 395 -4.89 3.31 27.98
CA ILE A 395 -5.64 4.55 27.79
C ILE A 395 -5.43 5.46 28.97
N LEU A 396 -5.06 6.69 28.70
CA LEU A 396 -4.91 7.76 29.69
C LEU A 396 -5.78 8.96 29.30
N THR A 397 -6.70 9.33 30.18
CA THR A 397 -7.43 10.61 30.10
C THR A 397 -6.84 11.59 31.09
N PRO A 398 -6.57 12.86 30.71
CA PRO A 398 -6.00 13.86 31.60
C PRO A 398 -7.06 14.29 32.64
N GLN A 399 -6.71 14.05 33.90
CA GLN A 399 -7.47 14.54 35.06
C GLN A 399 -6.52 15.38 35.91
N SER A 400 -7.03 16.19 36.83
CA SER A 400 -6.20 17.13 37.62
C SER A 400 -5.04 16.46 38.36
N MET A 401 -5.18 15.19 38.72
CA MET A 401 -4.16 14.41 39.42
C MET A 401 -3.34 13.46 38.51
N THR A 402 -3.61 13.47 37.19
CA THR A 402 -2.94 12.57 36.26
C THR A 402 -1.51 13.05 35.94
N ASN A 403 -0.50 12.24 36.23
CA ASN A 403 0.87 12.48 35.80
C ASN A 403 1.16 11.78 34.47
N ALA A 404 0.90 12.47 33.35
CA ALA A 404 1.09 11.88 32.03
C ALA A 404 2.55 11.45 31.74
N LEU A 405 3.54 12.24 32.21
CA LEU A 405 4.96 11.88 32.03
C LEU A 405 5.33 10.64 32.86
N GLY A 406 4.99 10.64 34.15
CA GLY A 406 5.29 9.49 35.01
C GLY A 406 4.60 8.21 34.55
N THR A 407 3.35 8.31 34.03
CA THR A 407 2.64 7.17 33.43
C THR A 407 3.35 6.68 32.16
N ALA A 408 3.82 7.59 31.30
CA ALA A 408 4.58 7.22 30.12
C ALA A 408 5.89 6.49 30.47
N GLU A 409 6.60 6.95 31.52
CA GLU A 409 7.80 6.29 32.05
C GLU A 409 7.49 4.89 32.56
N ALA A 410 6.41 4.72 33.31
CA ALA A 410 5.94 3.45 33.81
C ALA A 410 5.62 2.46 32.67
N ILE A 411 4.88 2.92 31.64
CA ILE A 411 4.59 2.12 30.45
C ILE A 411 5.86 1.65 29.76
N VAL A 412 6.84 2.52 29.58
CA VAL A 412 8.14 2.17 28.95
C VAL A 412 8.88 1.12 29.76
N ARG A 413 8.88 1.21 31.11
CA ARG A 413 9.49 0.19 31.98
C ARG A 413 8.83 -1.18 31.78
N VAL A 414 7.51 -1.23 31.81
CA VAL A 414 6.75 -2.48 31.57
C VAL A 414 7.02 -3.03 30.17
N ALA A 415 6.94 -2.16 29.18
CA ALA A 415 7.07 -2.56 27.78
C ALA A 415 8.46 -3.13 27.47
N ARG A 416 9.52 -2.66 28.09
CA ARG A 416 10.87 -3.26 27.96
C ARG A 416 10.96 -4.68 28.48
N GLY A 417 10.16 -5.04 29.46
CA GLY A 417 10.14 -6.37 30.08
C GLY A 417 9.25 -7.40 29.38
N THR A 418 8.62 -7.06 28.26
CA THR A 418 7.74 -7.99 27.55
C THR A 418 8.01 -8.00 26.04
N HIS A 419 7.67 -9.11 25.37
CA HIS A 419 7.65 -9.23 23.90
C HIS A 419 6.30 -8.82 23.27
N LYS A 420 5.25 -8.70 24.10
CA LYS A 420 3.91 -8.36 23.65
C LYS A 420 3.85 -6.87 23.31
N PRO A 421 3.15 -6.45 22.24
CA PRO A 421 3.00 -5.05 21.90
C PRO A 421 2.13 -4.32 22.92
N ILE A 422 2.54 -3.10 23.25
CA ILE A 422 1.75 -2.15 24.03
C ILE A 422 1.52 -0.92 23.17
N ILE A 423 0.27 -0.60 22.92
CA ILE A 423 -0.14 0.59 22.19
C ILE A 423 -0.76 1.58 23.17
N CYS A 424 -0.34 2.83 23.10
CA CYS A 424 -0.74 3.88 24.02
C CYS A 424 -1.80 4.79 23.37
N CYS A 425 -2.84 5.14 24.14
CA CYS A 425 -3.83 6.13 23.79
C CYS A 425 -3.85 7.20 24.87
N PHE A 426 -3.20 8.34 24.61
CA PHE A 426 -3.19 9.48 25.54
C PHE A 426 -4.15 10.53 25.00
N MET A 427 -5.35 10.57 25.59
CA MET A 427 -6.44 11.43 25.12
C MET A 427 -6.18 12.90 25.52
N GLY A 428 -6.34 13.80 24.58
CA GLY A 428 -6.04 15.22 24.75
C GLY A 428 -4.81 15.65 23.95
N VAL A 429 -4.39 16.89 24.12
CA VAL A 429 -3.29 17.48 23.35
C VAL A 429 -2.27 18.16 24.28
N ILE A 430 -2.72 19.08 25.15
CA ILE A 430 -1.83 19.93 25.93
C ILE A 430 -1.30 19.20 27.16
N ASP A 431 -2.19 18.72 28.01
CA ASP A 431 -1.84 18.15 29.32
C ASP A 431 -1.09 16.80 29.21
N VAL A 432 -1.36 16.06 28.15
CA VAL A 432 -0.70 14.77 27.88
C VAL A 432 0.61 14.90 27.11
N SER A 433 0.90 16.09 26.55
CA SER A 433 2.07 16.33 25.67
C SER A 433 3.41 15.86 26.23
N PRO A 434 3.75 16.06 27.52
CA PRO A 434 5.02 15.56 28.07
C PRO A 434 5.14 14.03 27.99
N GLY A 435 4.06 13.31 28.30
CA GLY A 435 4.01 11.85 28.20
C GLY A 435 4.07 11.35 26.75
N VAL A 436 3.33 12.00 25.86
CA VAL A 436 3.34 11.67 24.41
C VAL A 436 4.74 11.81 23.83
N LYS A 437 5.41 12.94 24.07
CA LYS A 437 6.80 13.17 23.62
C LYS A 437 7.78 12.15 24.18
N TYR A 438 7.60 11.77 25.45
CA TYR A 438 8.44 10.75 26.07
C TYR A 438 8.25 9.38 25.40
N LEU A 439 7.02 8.93 25.20
CA LEU A 439 6.71 7.66 24.52
C LEU A 439 7.27 7.65 23.09
N GLN A 440 7.02 8.70 22.30
CA GLN A 440 7.53 8.82 20.93
C GLN A 440 9.07 8.76 20.88
N LYS A 441 9.77 9.47 21.78
CA LYS A 441 11.23 9.44 21.89
C LYS A 441 11.77 8.04 22.19
N HIS A 442 11.01 7.21 22.91
CA HIS A 442 11.39 5.84 23.24
C HIS A 442 10.84 4.78 22.28
N GLY A 443 10.26 5.21 21.15
CA GLY A 443 9.79 4.29 20.09
C GLY A 443 8.48 3.58 20.41
N TYR A 444 7.57 4.23 21.14
CA TYR A 444 6.24 3.69 21.42
C TYR A 444 5.17 4.46 20.64
N PRO A 445 4.28 3.75 19.90
CA PRO A 445 3.20 4.39 19.17
C PRO A 445 2.16 4.96 20.14
N VAL A 446 1.77 6.22 19.91
CA VAL A 446 0.78 6.93 20.72
C VAL A 446 -0.34 7.44 19.82
N TYR A 447 -1.57 7.25 20.27
CA TYR A 447 -2.78 7.68 19.59
C TYR A 447 -3.57 8.64 20.46
N GLN A 448 -4.34 9.50 19.82
CA GLN A 448 -5.18 10.47 20.52
C GLN A 448 -6.49 9.85 20.98
N PHE A 449 -7.01 8.87 20.24
CA PHE A 449 -8.26 8.19 20.52
C PHE A 449 -8.13 6.67 20.46
N PRO A 450 -8.93 5.93 21.24
CA PRO A 450 -8.84 4.49 21.36
C PRO A 450 -9.18 3.75 20.07
N GLU A 451 -10.02 4.33 19.21
CA GLU A 451 -10.38 3.75 17.91
C GLU A 451 -9.17 3.53 17.02
N ASN A 452 -8.31 4.55 16.94
CA ASN A 452 -7.09 4.49 16.13
C ASN A 452 -6.08 3.48 16.71
N ALA A 453 -5.96 3.43 18.04
CA ALA A 453 -5.10 2.49 18.74
C ALA A 453 -5.54 1.03 18.50
N ALA A 454 -6.84 0.74 18.61
CA ALA A 454 -7.38 -0.59 18.38
C ALA A 454 -7.22 -1.04 16.92
N LYS A 455 -7.52 -0.18 15.95
CA LYS A 455 -7.31 -0.45 14.52
C LYS A 455 -5.85 -0.73 14.20
N ALA A 456 -4.94 0.02 14.79
CA ALA A 456 -3.50 -0.18 14.63
C ALA A 456 -3.04 -1.54 15.19
N MET A 457 -3.56 -1.95 16.36
CA MET A 457 -3.34 -3.28 16.92
C MET A 457 -3.87 -4.39 15.99
N GLY A 458 -5.07 -4.20 15.40
CA GLY A 458 -5.63 -5.11 14.40
C GLY A 458 -4.76 -5.21 13.15
N ALA A 459 -4.17 -4.10 12.69
CA ALA A 459 -3.24 -4.11 11.58
C ALA A 459 -1.96 -4.91 11.89
N LEU A 460 -1.40 -4.75 13.10
CA LEU A 460 -0.27 -5.56 13.56
C LEU A 460 -0.62 -7.06 13.63
N TYR A 461 -1.83 -7.38 14.11
CA TYR A 461 -2.30 -8.78 14.17
C TYR A 461 -2.46 -9.38 12.76
N ARG A 462 -3.10 -8.67 11.82
CA ARG A 462 -3.20 -9.13 10.42
C ARG A 462 -1.83 -9.39 9.81
N TYR A 463 -0.86 -8.53 10.10
CA TYR A 463 0.51 -8.73 9.62
C TYR A 463 1.17 -9.95 10.25
N THR A 464 0.94 -10.22 11.54
CA THR A 464 1.38 -11.47 12.17
C THR A 464 0.79 -12.70 11.48
N GLY A 465 -0.51 -12.67 11.17
CA GLY A 465 -1.17 -13.73 10.42
C GLY A 465 -0.54 -13.96 9.04
N TRP A 466 -0.18 -12.87 8.35
CA TRP A 466 0.55 -12.96 7.09
C TRP A 466 1.92 -13.62 7.22
N LEU A 467 2.70 -13.23 8.22
CA LEU A 467 4.05 -13.78 8.45
C LEU A 467 4.03 -15.27 8.86
N ASN A 468 2.98 -15.68 9.55
CA ASN A 468 2.83 -17.06 10.08
C ASN A 468 2.01 -17.97 9.14
N ARG A 469 1.58 -17.46 7.97
CA ARG A 469 0.81 -18.28 7.04
C ARG A 469 1.62 -19.49 6.58
N ILE A 470 0.94 -20.60 6.43
CA ILE A 470 1.50 -21.79 5.81
C ILE A 470 1.53 -21.52 4.29
N GLU A 471 2.71 -21.41 3.72
CA GLU A 471 2.85 -21.43 2.26
C GLU A 471 2.58 -22.86 1.80
N LEU A 472 1.40 -23.07 1.22
CA LEU A 472 1.15 -24.31 0.51
C LEU A 472 2.11 -24.37 -0.69
N PRO A 473 2.82 -25.48 -0.87
CA PRO A 473 3.65 -25.63 -2.07
C PRO A 473 2.76 -25.44 -3.29
N GLU A 474 3.24 -24.68 -4.27
CA GLU A 474 2.57 -24.58 -5.56
C GLU A 474 2.34 -26.00 -6.04
N SER A 475 1.10 -26.45 -6.01
CA SER A 475 0.74 -27.70 -6.65
C SER A 475 0.99 -27.51 -8.14
N PRO A 476 1.87 -28.29 -8.78
CA PRO A 476 2.05 -28.19 -10.20
C PRO A 476 0.78 -28.74 -10.88
N VAL A 477 -0.26 -27.93 -10.90
CA VAL A 477 -1.39 -28.20 -11.79
C VAL A 477 -0.84 -28.04 -13.20
N ALA A 478 -0.72 -29.18 -13.89
CA ALA A 478 -0.33 -29.17 -15.28
C ALA A 478 -1.40 -28.35 -16.03
N HIS A 479 -1.02 -27.15 -16.49
CA HIS A 479 -1.90 -26.31 -17.28
C HIS A 479 -1.33 -26.13 -18.67
N ASP A 480 -2.20 -26.31 -19.66
CA ASP A 480 -1.88 -26.07 -21.06
C ASP A 480 -2.25 -24.62 -21.44
N ARG A 481 -1.36 -23.70 -20.99
CA ARG A 481 -1.54 -22.26 -21.22
C ARG A 481 -1.53 -21.91 -22.72
N ALA A 482 -0.75 -22.64 -23.51
CA ALA A 482 -0.65 -22.43 -24.95
C ALA A 482 -1.98 -22.75 -25.65
N ARG A 483 -2.60 -23.87 -25.30
CA ARG A 483 -3.92 -24.26 -25.84
C ARG A 483 -5.02 -23.30 -25.40
N ALA A 484 -5.04 -22.88 -24.13
CA ALA A 484 -6.00 -21.89 -23.65
C ALA A 484 -5.88 -20.56 -24.42
N ALA A 485 -4.65 -20.08 -24.64
CA ALA A 485 -4.40 -18.88 -25.45
C ALA A 485 -4.85 -19.04 -26.90
N ALA A 486 -4.62 -20.20 -27.52
CA ALA A 486 -5.08 -20.49 -28.87
C ALA A 486 -6.62 -20.43 -28.97
N ILE A 487 -7.35 -21.06 -28.03
CA ILE A 487 -8.82 -21.01 -28.02
C ILE A 487 -9.32 -19.56 -27.93
N ILE A 488 -8.72 -18.73 -27.08
CA ILE A 488 -9.09 -17.30 -26.95
C ILE A 488 -8.80 -16.55 -28.25
N SER A 489 -7.62 -16.79 -28.85
CA SER A 489 -7.22 -16.15 -30.10
C SER A 489 -8.16 -16.50 -31.26
N ASP A 490 -8.56 -17.77 -31.38
CA ASP A 490 -9.52 -18.23 -32.41
C ASP A 490 -10.90 -17.58 -32.23
N CYS A 491 -11.35 -17.45 -30.97
CA CYS A 491 -12.61 -16.77 -30.68
C CYS A 491 -12.55 -15.28 -31.05
N LEU A 492 -11.45 -14.59 -30.73
CA LEU A 492 -11.26 -13.18 -31.11
C LEU A 492 -11.18 -13.01 -32.62
N ALA A 493 -10.48 -13.89 -33.33
CA ALA A 493 -10.40 -13.88 -34.80
C ALA A 493 -11.77 -14.10 -35.46
N ALA A 494 -12.64 -14.90 -34.82
CA ALA A 494 -14.04 -15.11 -35.24
C ALA A 494 -14.98 -13.95 -34.83
N GLY A 495 -14.46 -12.85 -34.25
CA GLY A 495 -15.26 -11.70 -33.85
C GLY A 495 -16.13 -11.93 -32.61
N LYS A 496 -15.85 -12.97 -31.82
CA LYS A 496 -16.60 -13.25 -30.60
C LYS A 496 -16.12 -12.31 -29.49
N THR A 497 -17.06 -11.69 -28.77
CA THR A 497 -16.80 -10.81 -27.61
C THR A 497 -16.89 -11.56 -26.28
N HIS A 498 -17.36 -12.80 -26.29
CA HIS A 498 -17.45 -13.69 -25.13
C HIS A 498 -17.23 -15.15 -25.55
N LEU A 499 -16.79 -15.96 -24.61
CA LEU A 499 -16.61 -17.39 -24.81
C LEU A 499 -17.95 -18.12 -24.68
N GLY A 500 -18.20 -19.07 -25.57
CA GLY A 500 -19.30 -20.00 -25.42
C GLY A 500 -19.04 -21.04 -24.33
N GLU A 501 -20.05 -21.87 -24.03
CA GLU A 501 -19.95 -22.91 -23.00
C GLU A 501 -18.91 -23.99 -23.36
N ILE A 502 -18.74 -24.28 -24.64
CA ILE A 502 -17.77 -25.27 -25.13
C ILE A 502 -16.34 -24.75 -24.97
N GLU A 503 -16.08 -23.56 -25.51
CA GLU A 503 -14.77 -22.91 -25.40
C GLU A 503 -14.39 -22.67 -23.93
N GLY A 504 -15.34 -22.24 -23.10
CA GLY A 504 -15.13 -22.06 -21.65
C GLY A 504 -14.74 -23.37 -20.95
N ASN A 505 -15.45 -24.47 -21.24
CA ASN A 505 -15.12 -25.79 -20.70
C ASN A 505 -13.74 -26.30 -21.18
N ASP A 506 -13.40 -26.06 -22.43
CA ASP A 506 -12.09 -26.49 -22.95
C ASP A 506 -10.95 -25.69 -22.34
N ILE A 507 -11.14 -24.39 -22.04
CA ILE A 507 -10.19 -23.59 -21.26
C ILE A 507 -10.06 -24.12 -19.83
N LEU A 508 -11.19 -24.42 -19.15
CA LEU A 508 -11.16 -24.99 -17.80
C LEU A 508 -10.36 -26.31 -17.75
N LYS A 509 -10.55 -27.18 -18.77
CA LYS A 509 -9.74 -28.42 -18.89
C LYS A 509 -8.25 -28.13 -19.06
N CYS A 510 -7.87 -27.07 -19.78
CA CYS A 510 -6.48 -26.67 -19.92
C CYS A 510 -5.84 -26.33 -18.56
N TYR A 511 -6.64 -25.95 -17.57
CA TYR A 511 -6.19 -25.65 -16.20
C TYR A 511 -6.52 -26.78 -15.20
N GLY A 512 -6.82 -27.99 -15.68
CA GLY A 512 -6.97 -29.17 -14.83
C GLY A 512 -8.30 -29.25 -14.08
N PHE A 513 -9.30 -28.43 -14.45
CA PHE A 513 -10.63 -28.55 -13.86
C PHE A 513 -11.34 -29.81 -14.39
N ASP A 514 -11.93 -30.56 -13.51
CA ASP A 514 -12.84 -31.64 -13.87
C ASP A 514 -14.19 -31.05 -14.26
N VAL A 515 -14.46 -31.06 -15.56
CA VAL A 515 -15.69 -30.48 -16.13
C VAL A 515 -16.54 -31.58 -16.74
N LEU A 516 -17.84 -31.44 -16.57
CA LEU A 516 -18.79 -32.39 -17.17
C LEU A 516 -18.66 -32.42 -18.72
N PRO A 517 -18.82 -33.58 -19.32
CA PRO A 517 -18.76 -33.70 -20.77
C PRO A 517 -19.89 -32.89 -21.45
N VAL A 518 -19.49 -31.95 -22.29
CA VAL A 518 -20.39 -31.13 -23.12
C VAL A 518 -20.11 -31.41 -24.59
N ARG A 519 -21.17 -31.56 -25.38
CA ARG A 519 -21.11 -31.75 -26.82
C ARG A 519 -22.18 -30.90 -27.50
N LEU A 520 -21.85 -30.37 -28.66
CA LEU A 520 -22.78 -29.64 -29.49
C LEU A 520 -23.59 -30.64 -30.35
N ALA A 521 -24.89 -30.44 -30.41
CA ALA A 521 -25.77 -31.18 -31.28
C ALA A 521 -26.49 -30.23 -32.27
N GLY A 522 -26.37 -30.46 -33.54
CA GLY A 522 -27.04 -29.69 -34.60
C GLY A 522 -28.37 -30.25 -35.02
N SER A 523 -28.73 -31.47 -34.55
CA SER A 523 -30.01 -32.14 -34.89
C SER A 523 -30.54 -32.95 -33.72
N GLU A 524 -31.82 -33.30 -33.79
CA GLU A 524 -32.50 -34.14 -32.80
C GLU A 524 -31.85 -35.54 -32.68
N ASP A 525 -31.46 -36.13 -33.82
CA ASP A 525 -30.81 -37.45 -33.85
C ASP A 525 -29.39 -37.38 -33.23
N GLU A 526 -28.67 -36.34 -33.52
CA GLU A 526 -27.34 -36.10 -32.93
C GLU A 526 -27.44 -35.88 -31.42
N ALA A 527 -28.42 -35.10 -30.95
CA ALA A 527 -28.64 -34.88 -29.52
C ALA A 527 -28.94 -36.19 -28.80
N ALA A 528 -29.80 -37.06 -29.39
CA ALA A 528 -30.11 -38.37 -28.81
C ALA A 528 -28.88 -39.28 -28.76
N SER A 529 -28.09 -39.36 -29.82
CA SER A 529 -26.86 -40.16 -29.88
C SER A 529 -25.79 -39.67 -28.90
N ILE A 530 -25.68 -38.35 -28.72
CA ILE A 530 -24.74 -37.75 -27.73
C ILE A 530 -25.19 -38.06 -26.31
N ALA A 531 -26.48 -37.93 -26.01
CA ALA A 531 -27.05 -38.22 -24.70
C ALA A 531 -26.83 -39.69 -24.28
N GLU A 532 -26.98 -40.63 -25.21
CA GLU A 532 -26.70 -42.03 -24.97
C GLU A 532 -25.22 -42.31 -24.67
N LYS A 533 -24.31 -41.62 -25.36
CA LYS A 533 -22.85 -41.73 -25.11
C LYS A 533 -22.43 -41.10 -23.79
N ILE A 534 -23.03 -39.97 -23.37
CA ILE A 534 -22.76 -39.30 -22.09
C ILE A 534 -23.30 -40.11 -20.92
N GLY A 535 -24.45 -40.74 -21.10
CA GLY A 535 -25.21 -41.46 -20.08
C GLY A 535 -26.29 -40.57 -19.44
N TYR A 536 -27.45 -41.15 -19.18
CA TYR A 536 -28.56 -40.47 -18.52
C TYR A 536 -28.39 -40.41 -17.00
N PRO A 537 -28.89 -39.35 -16.31
CA PRO A 537 -29.63 -38.22 -16.87
C PRO A 537 -28.72 -37.15 -17.47
N VAL A 538 -29.19 -36.47 -18.51
CA VAL A 538 -28.48 -35.34 -19.15
C VAL A 538 -29.23 -34.03 -19.03
N VAL A 539 -28.52 -32.94 -19.28
CA VAL A 539 -29.05 -31.56 -19.38
C VAL A 539 -28.89 -31.10 -20.83
N MET A 540 -29.91 -30.49 -21.38
CA MET A 540 -29.87 -29.83 -22.69
C MET A 540 -29.94 -28.33 -22.52
N LYS A 541 -29.07 -27.61 -23.24
CA LYS A 541 -29.03 -26.14 -23.22
C LYS A 541 -28.89 -25.59 -24.64
N ILE A 542 -29.56 -24.47 -24.91
CA ILE A 542 -29.39 -23.77 -26.18
C ILE A 542 -28.00 -23.18 -26.31
N VAL A 543 -27.44 -23.23 -27.52
CA VAL A 543 -26.20 -22.51 -27.89
C VAL A 543 -26.56 -21.48 -28.95
N SER A 544 -26.58 -20.21 -28.56
CA SER A 544 -26.88 -19.07 -29.43
C SER A 544 -26.09 -17.86 -29.03
N ALA A 545 -25.53 -17.14 -30.00
CA ALA A 545 -24.82 -15.86 -29.75
C ALA A 545 -25.79 -14.74 -29.33
N GLN A 546 -27.08 -14.88 -29.60
CA GLN A 546 -28.10 -13.87 -29.31
C GLN A 546 -28.80 -14.09 -27.97
N ILE A 547 -28.71 -15.29 -27.38
CA ILE A 547 -29.40 -15.65 -26.13
C ILE A 547 -28.36 -15.81 -25.01
N LEU A 548 -28.12 -14.72 -24.29
CA LEU A 548 -27.19 -14.70 -23.16
C LEU A 548 -27.79 -15.34 -21.90
N HIS A 549 -29.08 -15.10 -21.62
CA HIS A 549 -29.81 -15.63 -20.47
C HIS A 549 -30.65 -16.85 -20.86
N LYS A 550 -30.00 -18.00 -21.00
CA LYS A 550 -30.58 -19.24 -21.51
C LYS A 550 -31.80 -19.71 -20.70
N THR A 551 -31.77 -19.56 -19.39
CA THR A 551 -32.85 -19.98 -18.47
C THR A 551 -34.12 -19.16 -18.69
N ASP A 552 -33.97 -17.84 -18.83
CA ASP A 552 -35.09 -16.91 -18.98
C ASP A 552 -35.80 -17.12 -20.35
N ALA A 553 -35.02 -17.52 -21.35
CA ALA A 553 -35.54 -17.87 -22.68
C ALA A 553 -36.14 -19.30 -22.76
N GLY A 554 -36.17 -20.03 -21.64
CA GLY A 554 -36.62 -21.44 -21.66
C GLY A 554 -35.68 -22.38 -22.43
N GLY A 555 -34.44 -21.96 -22.63
CA GLY A 555 -33.43 -22.68 -23.40
C GLY A 555 -32.64 -23.71 -22.58
N VAL A 556 -33.07 -24.09 -21.37
CA VAL A 556 -32.45 -25.10 -20.51
C VAL A 556 -33.48 -26.11 -20.04
N VAL A 557 -33.22 -27.40 -20.26
CA VAL A 557 -34.02 -28.51 -19.77
C VAL A 557 -33.14 -29.47 -18.98
N LEU A 558 -33.52 -29.69 -17.73
CA LEU A 558 -32.77 -30.51 -16.77
C LEU A 558 -33.33 -31.91 -16.64
N GLY A 559 -32.47 -32.87 -16.28
CA GLY A 559 -32.88 -34.19 -15.80
C GLY A 559 -33.53 -35.08 -16.87
N LEU A 560 -33.11 -34.97 -18.12
CA LEU A 560 -33.59 -35.83 -19.21
C LEU A 560 -33.06 -37.26 -19.03
N LYS A 561 -33.97 -38.24 -18.92
CA LYS A 561 -33.66 -39.61 -18.52
C LYS A 561 -33.80 -40.64 -19.65
N SER A 562 -34.27 -40.21 -20.84
CA SER A 562 -34.50 -41.10 -21.98
C SER A 562 -34.29 -40.38 -23.31
N GLU A 563 -34.02 -41.16 -24.36
CA GLU A 563 -33.93 -40.66 -25.73
C GLU A 563 -35.18 -39.86 -26.13
N ARG A 564 -36.38 -40.37 -25.78
CA ARG A 564 -37.64 -39.69 -26.08
C ARG A 564 -37.72 -38.29 -25.47
N GLU A 565 -37.28 -38.15 -24.20
CA GLU A 565 -37.24 -36.84 -23.51
C GLU A 565 -36.22 -35.90 -24.13
N VAL A 566 -35.08 -36.42 -24.55
CA VAL A 566 -34.04 -35.63 -25.26
C VAL A 566 -34.56 -35.09 -26.58
N ARG A 567 -35.22 -35.94 -27.39
CA ARG A 567 -35.83 -35.54 -28.67
C ARG A 567 -36.91 -34.49 -28.49
N GLN A 568 -37.75 -34.67 -27.49
CA GLN A 568 -38.82 -33.71 -27.18
C GLN A 568 -38.20 -32.36 -26.73
N ALA A 569 -37.24 -32.39 -25.82
CA ALA A 569 -36.55 -31.19 -25.32
C ALA A 569 -35.86 -30.43 -26.46
N PHE A 570 -35.20 -31.12 -27.39
CA PHE A 570 -34.58 -30.50 -28.56
C PHE A 570 -35.59 -29.70 -29.40
N ARG A 571 -36.71 -30.30 -29.73
CA ARG A 571 -37.80 -29.62 -30.49
C ARG A 571 -38.35 -28.41 -29.75
N GLU A 572 -38.57 -28.54 -28.44
CA GLU A 572 -39.10 -27.46 -27.62
C GLU A 572 -38.13 -26.29 -27.49
N ILE A 573 -36.83 -26.57 -27.26
CA ILE A 573 -35.80 -25.54 -27.17
C ILE A 573 -35.66 -24.79 -28.50
N VAL A 574 -35.56 -25.52 -29.62
CA VAL A 574 -35.43 -24.90 -30.96
C VAL A 574 -36.66 -24.09 -31.33
N LYS A 575 -37.85 -24.50 -30.88
CA LYS A 575 -39.10 -23.75 -31.14
C LYS A 575 -39.19 -22.44 -30.34
N ARG A 576 -38.56 -22.39 -29.15
CA ARG A 576 -38.57 -21.21 -28.27
C ARG A 576 -37.46 -20.20 -28.61
N ALA A 577 -36.41 -20.65 -29.28
CA ALA A 577 -35.28 -19.83 -29.74
C ALA A 577 -35.61 -19.14 -31.07
#